data_e74f7538d4bf43bae40cc6323f6db7b6
#
_entry.id   e74f7538d4bf43bae40cc6323f6db7b6
#
_cell.length_a   1.000
_cell.length_b   1.000
_cell.length_c   1.000
_cell.angle_alpha   90.00
_cell.angle_beta   90.00
_cell.angle_gamma   90.00
#
_symmetry.space_group_name_H-M   'P 1'
#
loop_
_entity.id
_entity.type
_entity.pdbx_description
1 polymer ?
#
loop_
_entity_poly.entity_id
_entity_poly.type
_entity_poly.pdbx_seq_one_letter_code
_entity_poly.pdbx_strand_id
1 'polypeptide(L)'
;PTGRAKHDYLGSDVEKFAGKPTLRKTPDQITKMGLARTFQNIRLFGNLTVFENVLIAKHMHAKGGFLAATFHLNGKEETRMRREAMELLEIVGLAELKDETASNLPYGQQRRLEIARALATDPRLLILDEPAAGMNPQETVELTEFIREIREQFDLSILLIEHHMNLVMGISD
;
A
#
# COMPACT_ATOMS: atom_id res chain seq x y z
N PRO A 1 -13.34 8.40 22.71
CA PRO A 1 -12.51 7.19 22.57
C PRO A 1 -11.35 7.48 21.65
N THR A 2 -10.67 8.60 21.85
CA THR A 2 -9.87 9.20 20.78
C THR A 2 -8.39 9.25 21.10
N GLY A 3 -8.01 9.03 22.33
CA GLY A 3 -6.61 9.12 22.73
C GLY A 3 -5.82 7.80 22.62
N ARG A 4 -6.48 6.65 22.71
CA ARG A 4 -5.83 5.33 22.64
C ARG A 4 -5.60 4.83 21.20
N ALA A 5 -6.48 5.18 20.29
CA ALA A 5 -6.33 4.78 18.88
C ALA A 5 -5.04 5.30 18.24
N LYS A 6 -4.55 6.44 18.69
CA LYS A 6 -3.35 7.10 18.13
C LYS A 6 -2.02 6.40 18.46
N HIS A 7 -1.96 5.67 19.56
CA HIS A 7 -0.76 4.92 19.96
C HIS A 7 -0.66 3.58 19.24
N ASP A 8 -1.76 3.10 18.72
CA ASP A 8 -1.92 1.75 18.26
C ASP A 8 -1.51 1.53 16.81
N TYR A 9 -0.88 2.48 16.14
CA TYR A 9 -0.54 2.35 14.73
C TYR A 9 0.92 2.04 14.45
N LEU A 10 1.72 1.94 15.47
CA LEU A 10 3.14 1.66 15.37
C LEU A 10 3.43 0.21 15.82
N GLY A 11 3.26 -0.72 14.94
CA GLY A 11 3.70 -2.09 15.20
C GLY A 11 2.74 -2.91 16.04
N SER A 12 2.39 -2.70 17.20
CA SER A 12 1.42 -3.45 18.01
C SER A 12 0.07 -2.74 18.16
N ASP A 13 -0.25 -1.87 17.35
CA ASP A 13 -0.83 -0.60 17.70
C ASP A 13 -2.29 -0.41 17.38
N VAL A 14 -2.89 -1.22 16.62
CA VAL A 14 -4.34 -1.35 16.57
C VAL A 14 -4.72 -2.50 17.48
N GLU A 15 -5.07 -2.23 18.74
CA GLU A 15 -5.50 -3.28 19.68
C GLU A 15 -6.61 -4.14 19.08
N LYS A 16 -7.52 -3.52 18.32
CA LYS A 16 -8.61 -4.22 17.63
C LYS A 16 -8.90 -3.57 16.27
N PHE A 17 -8.99 -4.38 15.26
CA PHE A 17 -9.48 -3.99 13.95
C PHE A 17 -10.70 -4.82 13.57
N ALA A 18 -11.79 -4.17 13.15
CA ALA A 18 -13.07 -4.83 12.85
C ALA A 18 -13.54 -5.78 13.97
N GLY A 19 -13.37 -5.38 15.24
CA GLY A 19 -13.75 -6.14 16.41
C GLY A 19 -12.83 -7.32 16.80
N LYS A 20 -11.78 -7.57 16.01
CA LYS A 20 -10.82 -8.66 16.27
C LYS A 20 -9.52 -8.10 16.86
N PRO A 21 -8.92 -8.77 17.87
CA PRO A 21 -7.66 -8.33 18.44
C PRO A 21 -6.54 -8.46 17.43
N THR A 22 -5.66 -7.45 17.38
CA THR A 22 -4.48 -7.41 16.51
C THR A 22 -3.18 -7.73 17.27
N LEU A 23 -3.19 -7.53 18.59
CA LEU A 23 -2.07 -7.87 19.46
C LEU A 23 -1.64 -9.34 19.26
N ARG A 24 -0.34 -9.56 19.15
CA ARG A 24 0.30 -10.87 18.91
C ARG A 24 0.03 -11.49 17.54
N LYS A 25 -0.52 -10.75 16.57
CA LYS A 25 -0.65 -11.23 15.20
C LYS A 25 0.61 -10.92 14.40
N THR A 26 0.93 -11.83 13.50
CA THR A 26 2.01 -11.61 12.52
C THR A 26 1.59 -10.58 11.49
N PRO A 27 2.54 -9.89 10.81
CA PRO A 27 2.21 -8.93 9.74
C PRO A 27 1.30 -9.52 8.65
N ASP A 28 1.53 -10.77 8.27
CA ASP A 28 0.69 -11.51 7.32
C ASP A 28 -0.77 -11.64 7.80
N GLN A 29 -0.95 -11.98 9.08
CA GLN A 29 -2.30 -12.05 9.68
C GLN A 29 -3.00 -10.70 9.73
N ILE A 30 -2.25 -9.62 9.97
CA ILE A 30 -2.77 -8.25 9.99
C ILE A 30 -3.20 -7.83 8.58
N THR A 31 -2.38 -8.10 7.57
CA THR A 31 -2.72 -7.82 6.18
C THR A 31 -3.98 -8.57 5.74
N LYS A 32 -4.12 -9.85 6.10
CA LYS A 32 -5.34 -10.64 5.84
C LYS A 32 -6.59 -10.10 6.55
N MET A 33 -6.44 -9.32 7.59
CA MET A 33 -7.57 -8.61 8.22
C MET A 33 -8.00 -7.37 7.44
N GLY A 34 -7.29 -6.99 6.39
CA GLY A 34 -7.56 -5.81 5.58
C GLY A 34 -6.88 -4.54 6.10
N LEU A 35 -5.73 -4.67 6.76
CA LEU A 35 -4.95 -3.55 7.24
C LEU A 35 -3.59 -3.56 6.53
N ALA A 36 -3.31 -2.51 5.76
CA ALA A 36 -2.02 -2.30 5.11
C ALA A 36 -1.33 -1.06 5.66
N ARG A 37 0.00 -1.07 5.68
CA ARG A 37 0.83 0.05 6.11
C ARG A 37 1.98 0.25 5.15
N THR A 38 2.22 1.51 4.77
CA THR A 38 3.51 1.92 4.18
C THR A 38 4.46 2.32 5.30
N PHE A 39 5.74 2.41 4.99
CA PHE A 39 6.77 2.80 5.94
C PHE A 39 7.36 4.15 5.54
N GLN A 40 7.93 4.89 6.50
CA GLN A 40 8.65 6.13 6.24
C GLN A 40 9.76 5.93 5.19
N ASN A 41 10.54 4.86 5.33
CA ASN A 41 11.50 4.45 4.31
C ASN A 41 10.84 3.51 3.30
N ILE A 42 10.86 3.88 2.02
CA ILE A 42 10.30 3.08 0.93
C ILE A 42 10.91 1.67 0.93
N ARG A 43 10.06 0.66 0.95
CA ARG A 43 10.46 -0.76 0.95
C ARG A 43 9.98 -1.45 -0.30
N LEU A 44 10.68 -1.23 -1.40
CA LEU A 44 10.45 -1.93 -2.67
C LEU A 44 11.44 -3.09 -2.85
N PHE A 45 11.05 -4.05 -3.66
CA PHE A 45 12.00 -4.99 -4.24
C PHE A 45 12.74 -4.28 -5.38
N GLY A 46 13.83 -3.58 -5.03
CA GLY A 46 14.51 -2.63 -5.91
C GLY A 46 15.03 -3.23 -7.22
N ASN A 47 15.38 -4.52 -7.21
CA ASN A 47 15.89 -5.24 -8.40
C ASN A 47 14.78 -5.85 -9.28
N LEU A 48 13.53 -5.76 -8.84
CA LEU A 48 12.38 -6.22 -9.62
C LEU A 48 11.75 -5.06 -10.37
N THR A 49 10.99 -5.40 -11.41
CA THR A 49 10.23 -4.42 -12.17
C THR A 49 9.08 -3.84 -11.35
N VAL A 50 8.54 -2.72 -11.80
CA VAL A 50 7.33 -2.10 -11.26
C VAL A 50 6.18 -3.10 -11.22
N PHE A 51 5.96 -3.83 -12.31
CA PHE A 51 4.92 -4.84 -12.41
C PHE A 51 5.13 -6.00 -11.43
N GLU A 52 6.33 -6.54 -11.36
CA GLU A 52 6.66 -7.65 -10.46
C GLU A 52 6.46 -7.27 -8.98
N ASN A 53 6.77 -6.03 -8.60
CA ASN A 53 6.52 -5.54 -7.25
C ASN A 53 5.05 -5.63 -6.84
N VAL A 54 4.13 -5.26 -7.73
CA VAL A 54 2.68 -5.33 -7.48
C VAL A 54 2.18 -6.77 -7.55
N LEU A 55 2.63 -7.54 -8.54
CA LEU A 55 2.21 -8.93 -8.72
C LEU A 55 2.58 -9.81 -7.52
N ILE A 56 3.78 -9.65 -6.96
CA ILE A 56 4.22 -10.38 -5.76
C ILE A 56 3.29 -10.07 -4.57
N ALA A 57 2.90 -8.80 -4.39
CA ALA A 57 1.99 -8.42 -3.31
C ALA A 57 0.62 -9.10 -3.45
N LYS A 58 0.07 -9.19 -4.67
CA LYS A 58 -1.15 -9.94 -4.97
C LYS A 58 -1.02 -11.42 -4.63
N HIS A 59 0.06 -12.06 -5.05
CA HIS A 59 0.33 -13.48 -4.77
C HIS A 59 0.44 -13.79 -3.27
N MET A 60 1.14 -12.94 -2.53
CA MET A 60 1.32 -13.11 -1.09
C MET A 60 -0.02 -12.98 -0.35
N HIS A 61 -0.91 -12.10 -0.80
CA HIS A 61 -2.24 -11.94 -0.21
C HIS A 61 -3.16 -13.12 -0.51
N ALA A 62 -3.20 -13.61 -1.75
CA ALA A 62 -4.18 -14.61 -2.19
C ALA A 62 -4.01 -15.98 -1.53
N LYS A 63 -2.81 -16.43 -1.21
CA LYS A 63 -2.53 -17.81 -0.79
C LYS A 63 -1.89 -18.01 0.57
N GLY A 64 -1.70 -16.96 1.34
CA GLY A 64 -1.22 -17.11 2.72
C GLY A 64 0.17 -17.70 2.90
N GLY A 65 1.02 -17.64 1.88
CA GLY A 65 2.41 -18.04 2.04
C GLY A 65 3.12 -18.30 0.70
N PHE A 66 4.37 -17.88 0.63
CA PHE A 66 5.28 -17.98 -0.52
C PHE A 66 5.39 -19.42 -1.11
N LEU A 67 5.30 -20.44 -0.27
CA LEU A 67 5.45 -21.84 -0.69
C LEU A 67 4.21 -22.42 -1.40
N ALA A 68 3.01 -21.88 -1.13
CA ALA A 68 1.79 -22.33 -1.82
C ALA A 68 1.66 -21.71 -3.22
N ALA A 69 2.26 -20.56 -3.46
CA ALA A 69 2.24 -19.87 -4.74
C ALA A 69 3.05 -20.60 -5.83
N THR A 70 4.07 -21.38 -5.44
CA THR A 70 5.01 -22.01 -6.40
C THR A 70 4.43 -23.25 -7.09
N PHE A 71 3.42 -23.92 -6.53
CA PHE A 71 3.05 -25.26 -7.00
C PHE A 71 1.65 -25.43 -7.61
N HIS A 72 0.68 -24.52 -7.46
CA HIS A 72 -0.70 -24.76 -7.94
C HIS A 72 -1.49 -23.52 -8.33
N LEU A 73 -0.90 -22.54 -8.99
CA LEU A 73 -1.71 -21.52 -9.66
C LEU A 73 -2.35 -22.13 -10.91
N ASN A 74 -3.67 -22.27 -10.89
CA ASN A 74 -4.44 -22.54 -12.10
C ASN A 74 -4.19 -21.37 -13.06
N GLY A 75 -3.86 -21.60 -14.33
CA GLY A 75 -3.53 -20.53 -15.29
C GLY A 75 -4.55 -19.38 -15.36
N LYS A 76 -5.81 -19.68 -15.03
CA LYS A 76 -6.87 -18.67 -14.94
C LYS A 76 -6.68 -17.69 -13.77
N GLU A 77 -6.18 -18.17 -12.63
CA GLU A 77 -5.94 -17.34 -11.45
C GLU A 77 -4.72 -16.42 -11.66
N GLU A 78 -3.66 -16.97 -12.24
CA GLU A 78 -2.48 -16.19 -12.64
C GLU A 78 -2.85 -15.07 -13.63
N THR A 79 -3.63 -15.40 -14.67
CA THR A 79 -4.09 -14.41 -15.66
C THR A 79 -4.93 -13.32 -15.01
N ARG A 80 -5.78 -13.69 -14.05
CA ARG A 80 -6.57 -12.72 -13.28
C ARG A 80 -5.68 -11.77 -12.48
N MET A 81 -4.74 -12.31 -11.71
CA MET A 81 -3.83 -11.51 -10.88
C MET A 81 -2.97 -10.56 -11.71
N ARG A 82 -2.49 -11.01 -12.88
CA ARG A 82 -1.74 -10.16 -13.82
C ARG A 82 -2.58 -9.01 -14.35
N ARG A 83 -3.83 -9.28 -14.69
CA ARG A 83 -4.76 -8.22 -15.13
C ARG A 83 -5.02 -7.22 -14.01
N GLU A 84 -5.37 -7.69 -12.81
CA GLU A 84 -5.60 -6.83 -11.65
C GLU A 84 -4.36 -6.02 -11.26
N ALA A 85 -3.15 -6.57 -11.41
CA ALA A 85 -1.91 -5.85 -11.19
C ALA A 85 -1.70 -4.73 -12.21
N MET A 86 -2.05 -4.96 -13.49
CA MET A 86 -2.00 -3.93 -14.54
C MET A 86 -3.04 -2.83 -14.29
N GLU A 87 -4.29 -3.19 -14.00
CA GLU A 87 -5.35 -2.23 -13.66
C GLU A 87 -4.91 -1.34 -12.47
N LEU A 88 -4.26 -1.92 -11.47
CA LEU A 88 -3.74 -1.16 -10.34
C LEU A 88 -2.61 -0.21 -10.74
N LEU A 89 -1.71 -0.64 -11.64
CA LEU A 89 -0.66 0.25 -12.19
C LEU A 89 -1.23 1.38 -13.03
N GLU A 90 -2.31 1.17 -13.77
CA GLU A 90 -3.03 2.21 -14.49
C GLU A 90 -3.59 3.26 -13.52
N ILE A 91 -4.25 2.81 -12.45
CA ILE A 91 -4.82 3.69 -11.41
C ILE A 91 -3.74 4.56 -10.77
N VAL A 92 -2.59 3.99 -10.43
CA VAL A 92 -1.50 4.74 -9.77
C VAL A 92 -0.61 5.52 -10.75
N GLY A 93 -0.91 5.46 -12.06
CA GLY A 93 -0.17 6.18 -13.11
C GLY A 93 1.22 5.63 -13.40
N LEU A 94 1.44 4.33 -13.23
CA LEU A 94 2.72 3.65 -13.44
C LEU A 94 2.69 2.59 -14.55
N ALA A 95 1.60 2.47 -15.31
CA ALA A 95 1.42 1.43 -16.33
C ALA A 95 2.51 1.46 -17.41
N GLU A 96 2.87 2.65 -17.89
CA GLU A 96 3.90 2.84 -18.92
C GLU A 96 5.30 2.47 -18.43
N LEU A 97 5.50 2.41 -17.11
CA LEU A 97 6.76 2.10 -16.46
C LEU A 97 6.81 0.66 -15.93
N LYS A 98 5.85 -0.18 -16.31
CA LYS A 98 5.66 -1.54 -15.78
C LYS A 98 6.90 -2.43 -15.87
N ASP A 99 7.71 -2.26 -16.90
CA ASP A 99 8.91 -3.05 -17.18
C ASP A 99 10.20 -2.39 -16.63
N GLU A 100 10.10 -1.16 -16.08
CA GLU A 100 11.22 -0.48 -15.45
C GLU A 100 11.58 -1.12 -14.11
N THR A 101 12.87 -1.13 -13.79
CA THR A 101 13.36 -1.57 -12.49
C THR A 101 12.97 -0.56 -11.41
N ALA A 102 12.37 -1.03 -10.32
CA ALA A 102 11.81 -0.16 -9.28
C ALA A 102 12.81 0.83 -8.67
N SER A 103 14.10 0.43 -8.54
CA SER A 103 15.17 1.33 -8.06
C SER A 103 15.51 2.49 -9.01
N ASN A 104 15.13 2.41 -10.29
CA ASN A 104 15.40 3.44 -11.28
C ASN A 104 14.33 4.54 -11.29
N LEU A 105 13.21 4.31 -10.63
CA LEU A 105 12.13 5.30 -10.58
C LEU A 105 12.54 6.54 -9.78
N PRO A 106 12.09 7.74 -10.15
CA PRO A 106 12.09 8.92 -9.28
C PRO A 106 11.40 8.64 -7.96
N TYR A 107 11.80 9.36 -6.90
CA TYR A 107 11.33 9.12 -5.54
C TYR A 107 9.78 9.15 -5.41
N GLY A 108 9.12 10.13 -6.01
CA GLY A 108 7.65 10.22 -6.00
C GLY A 108 6.96 9.02 -6.65
N GLN A 109 7.54 8.48 -7.74
CA GLN A 109 7.03 7.27 -8.39
C GLN A 109 7.30 6.00 -7.56
N GLN A 110 8.44 5.93 -6.87
CA GLN A 110 8.71 4.85 -5.92
C GLN A 110 7.66 4.84 -4.79
N ARG A 111 7.28 6.03 -4.27
CA ARG A 111 6.22 6.15 -3.26
C ARG A 111 4.86 5.71 -3.80
N ARG A 112 4.49 6.08 -5.02
CA ARG A 112 3.26 5.60 -5.67
C ARG A 112 3.28 4.07 -5.82
N LEU A 113 4.41 3.49 -6.19
CA LEU A 113 4.57 2.03 -6.30
C LEU A 113 4.44 1.33 -4.95
N GLU A 114 4.98 1.90 -3.87
CA GLU A 114 4.83 1.36 -2.52
C GLU A 114 3.35 1.35 -2.09
N ILE A 115 2.63 2.43 -2.37
CA ILE A 115 1.18 2.50 -2.13
C ILE A 115 0.43 1.49 -2.99
N ALA A 116 0.77 1.33 -4.27
CA ALA A 116 0.19 0.31 -5.14
C ALA A 116 0.37 -1.10 -4.59
N ARG A 117 1.53 -1.42 -4.04
CA ARG A 117 1.78 -2.70 -3.36
C ARG A 117 0.90 -2.91 -2.14
N ALA A 118 0.68 -1.86 -1.36
CA ALA A 118 -0.24 -1.91 -0.23
C ALA A 118 -1.69 -2.14 -0.69
N LEU A 119 -2.14 -1.42 -1.73
CA LEU A 119 -3.46 -1.58 -2.36
C LEU A 119 -3.66 -2.98 -2.96
N ALA A 120 -2.61 -3.60 -3.48
CA ALA A 120 -2.66 -4.96 -4.03
C ALA A 120 -3.08 -6.02 -3.01
N THR A 121 -3.06 -5.72 -1.72
CA THR A 121 -3.55 -6.59 -0.64
C THR A 121 -5.02 -6.38 -0.29
N ASP A 122 -5.78 -5.63 -1.10
CA ASP A 122 -7.20 -5.31 -0.92
C ASP A 122 -7.51 -4.82 0.51
N PRO A 123 -6.83 -3.76 1.00
CA PRO A 123 -7.00 -3.29 2.36
C PRO A 123 -8.33 -2.54 2.53
N ARG A 124 -8.85 -2.53 3.77
CA ARG A 124 -9.95 -1.64 4.20
C ARG A 124 -9.43 -0.43 4.96
N LEU A 125 -8.24 -0.56 5.56
CA LEU A 125 -7.53 0.52 6.22
C LEU A 125 -6.11 0.57 5.69
N LEU A 126 -5.74 1.71 5.12
CA LEU A 126 -4.37 2.01 4.67
C LEU A 126 -3.74 3.01 5.65
N ILE A 127 -2.61 2.65 6.23
CA ILE A 127 -1.83 3.52 7.09
C ILE A 127 -0.65 4.06 6.28
N LEU A 128 -0.60 5.38 6.13
CA LEU A 128 0.47 6.09 5.46
C LEU A 128 1.35 6.79 6.53
N ASP A 129 2.60 6.35 6.62
CA ASP A 129 3.56 6.85 7.60
C ASP A 129 4.55 7.80 6.92
N GLU A 130 4.40 9.11 7.20
CA GLU A 130 5.16 10.22 6.62
C GLU A 130 5.34 10.09 5.09
N PRO A 131 4.24 9.97 4.32
CA PRO A 131 4.34 9.69 2.90
C PRO A 131 5.00 10.81 2.09
N ALA A 132 4.98 12.06 2.56
CA ALA A 132 5.61 13.21 1.91
C ALA A 132 7.05 13.49 2.37
N ALA A 133 7.62 12.65 3.23
CA ALA A 133 8.98 12.87 3.72
C ALA A 133 9.99 12.94 2.56
N GLY A 134 10.75 14.03 2.48
CA GLY A 134 11.75 14.25 1.44
C GLY A 134 11.22 14.74 0.10
N MET A 135 9.92 15.01 -0.03
CA MET A 135 9.30 15.58 -1.23
C MET A 135 9.37 17.09 -1.26
N ASN A 136 9.47 17.65 -2.45
CA ASN A 136 9.30 19.10 -2.65
C ASN A 136 7.80 19.49 -2.58
N PRO A 137 7.47 20.79 -2.49
CA PRO A 137 6.07 21.23 -2.37
C PRO A 137 5.16 20.77 -3.52
N GLN A 138 5.67 20.74 -4.75
CA GLN A 138 4.89 20.31 -5.91
C GLN A 138 4.59 18.81 -5.83
N GLU A 139 5.58 17.98 -5.52
CA GLU A 139 5.40 16.53 -5.32
C GLU A 139 4.44 16.23 -4.17
N THR A 140 4.46 17.06 -3.11
CA THR A 140 3.51 16.93 -1.99
C THR A 140 2.07 17.19 -2.42
N VAL A 141 1.83 18.18 -3.28
CA VAL A 141 0.49 18.45 -3.85
C VAL A 141 0.03 17.28 -4.70
N GLU A 142 0.87 16.80 -5.61
CA GLU A 142 0.57 15.65 -6.48
C GLU A 142 0.29 14.36 -5.67
N LEU A 143 1.04 14.14 -4.58
CA LEU A 143 0.77 13.03 -3.67
C LEU A 143 -0.57 13.21 -2.93
N THR A 144 -0.90 14.44 -2.53
CA THR A 144 -2.17 14.75 -1.85
C THR A 144 -3.37 14.41 -2.73
N GLU A 145 -3.33 14.85 -4.00
CA GLU A 145 -4.37 14.55 -4.99
C GLU A 145 -4.47 13.04 -5.22
N PHE A 146 -3.34 12.38 -5.42
CA PHE A 146 -3.28 10.93 -5.60
C PHE A 146 -3.89 10.16 -4.41
N ILE A 147 -3.60 10.57 -3.16
CA ILE A 147 -4.17 9.91 -1.96
C ILE A 147 -5.70 10.08 -1.91
N ARG A 148 -6.23 11.24 -2.32
CA ARG A 148 -7.68 11.45 -2.43
C ARG A 148 -8.31 10.54 -3.45
N GLU A 149 -7.73 10.47 -4.65
CA GLU A 149 -8.22 9.62 -5.74
C GLU A 149 -8.30 8.14 -5.33
N ILE A 150 -7.24 7.60 -4.73
CA ILE A 150 -7.26 6.21 -4.28
C ILE A 150 -8.23 5.97 -3.12
N ARG A 151 -8.41 6.94 -2.21
CA ARG A 151 -9.39 6.84 -1.12
C ARG A 151 -10.80 6.67 -1.67
N GLU A 152 -11.18 7.49 -2.64
CA GLU A 152 -12.50 7.46 -3.26
C GLU A 152 -12.69 6.21 -4.11
N GLN A 153 -11.70 5.87 -4.95
CA GLN A 153 -11.79 4.77 -5.91
C GLN A 153 -11.87 3.39 -5.23
N PHE A 154 -11.19 3.22 -4.09
CA PHE A 154 -11.15 1.95 -3.36
C PHE A 154 -12.03 1.91 -2.11
N ASP A 155 -12.82 2.96 -1.84
CA ASP A 155 -13.63 3.08 -0.61
C ASP A 155 -12.81 2.81 0.66
N LEU A 156 -11.63 3.43 0.74
CA LEU A 156 -10.65 3.18 1.79
C LEU A 156 -10.82 4.11 2.98
N SER A 157 -10.63 3.55 4.17
CA SER A 157 -10.23 4.35 5.33
C SER A 157 -8.73 4.57 5.26
N ILE A 158 -8.27 5.82 5.34
CA ILE A 158 -6.84 6.17 5.37
C ILE A 158 -6.49 6.79 6.72
N LEU A 159 -5.48 6.23 7.37
CA LEU A 159 -4.84 6.86 8.51
C LEU A 159 -3.52 7.47 8.07
N LEU A 160 -3.43 8.78 8.19
CA LEU A 160 -2.24 9.54 7.85
C LEU A 160 -1.47 9.91 9.12
N ILE A 161 -0.19 9.55 9.17
CA ILE A 161 0.77 10.00 10.18
C ILE A 161 1.70 10.98 9.47
N GLU A 162 1.57 12.27 9.75
CA GLU A 162 2.26 13.30 8.99
C GLU A 162 2.52 14.57 9.85
N HIS A 163 3.62 15.23 9.55
CA HIS A 163 3.98 16.52 10.17
C HIS A 163 3.81 17.70 9.19
N HIS A 164 3.63 17.43 7.90
CA HIS A 164 3.37 18.43 6.87
C HIS A 164 1.89 18.83 6.87
N MET A 165 1.58 19.93 7.53
CA MET A 165 0.19 20.40 7.73
C MET A 165 -0.58 20.61 6.42
N ASN A 166 0.08 21.02 5.34
CA ASN A 166 -0.56 21.21 4.04
C ASN A 166 -1.14 19.91 3.48
N LEU A 167 -0.44 18.79 3.63
CA LEU A 167 -0.93 17.48 3.22
C LEU A 167 -2.07 17.02 4.11
N VAL A 168 -1.93 17.19 5.44
CA VAL A 168 -2.98 16.82 6.41
C VAL A 168 -4.28 17.58 6.11
N MET A 169 -4.22 18.90 5.95
CA MET A 169 -5.40 19.73 5.64
C MET A 169 -5.98 19.45 4.25
N GLY A 170 -5.15 18.97 3.34
CA GLY A 170 -5.57 18.58 2.00
C GLY A 170 -6.36 17.27 1.92
N ILE A 171 -6.21 16.35 2.87
CA ILE A 171 -6.79 15.01 2.85
C ILE A 171 -7.84 14.79 3.94
N SER A 172 -7.70 15.51 5.07
CA SER A 172 -8.61 15.37 6.22
C SER A 172 -9.99 15.95 5.92
N ASP A 173 -11.00 15.22 6.34
CA ASP A 173 -12.40 15.69 6.37
C ASP A 173 -12.61 16.69 7.51
#